data_d0661f24b41eb4902e11f13a82a9d388
#
_entry.id   d0661f24b41eb4902e11f13a82a9d388
#
_cell.length_a   1.000
_cell.length_b   1.000
_cell.length_c   1.000
_cell.angle_alpha   90.00
_cell.angle_beta   90.00
_cell.angle_gamma   90.00
#
_symmetry.space_group_name_H-M   'P 1'
#
loop_
_entity.id
_entity.type
_entity.pdbx_description
1 polymer ?
#
loop_
_entity_poly.entity_id
_entity_poly.type
_entity_poly.pdbx_seq_one_letter_code
_entity_poly.pdbx_strand_id
1 'polypeptide(L)'
;MLEIKGVKKSYGEFQLDCSLNVEKGRITGLVGENGAGKSTVFKAVLGLISYDGGEIKILGKKPQELNEKEKEQMGVVMAEAGFSGYLKGKDVEAVLAKLYPKFEEEKFLRMCERYQIPMDKFLKEYSTGMKAKLNLIIALTHQADFLMLDEPTAGLDVGAREGMLDILRTYMEEEPERSILISSHISSDLEHLCDDIYVIHKGKIVLHEEMDRILEKYAMLKVSEEQYQALDKSYILKERKENFGIACLTNEK
;
A
#
# COMPACT_ATOMS: atom_id res chain seq x y z
N MET A 1 -6.42 13.38 -4.27
CA MET A 1 -4.98 13.14 -4.53
C MET A 1 -4.75 12.35 -5.80
N LEU A 2 -5.39 11.19 -5.98
CA LEU A 2 -5.29 10.34 -7.17
C LEU A 2 -6.67 10.00 -7.69
N GLU A 3 -6.90 10.13 -9.00
CA GLU A 3 -8.09 9.68 -9.70
C GLU A 3 -7.70 8.72 -10.82
N ILE A 4 -8.29 7.53 -10.84
CA ILE A 4 -8.17 6.55 -11.91
C ILE A 4 -9.56 6.25 -12.45
N LYS A 5 -9.80 6.51 -13.75
CA LYS A 5 -11.10 6.33 -14.40
C LYS A 5 -10.98 5.37 -15.58
N GLY A 6 -11.49 4.15 -15.42
CA GLY A 6 -11.59 3.14 -16.49
C GLY A 6 -10.24 2.82 -17.13
N VAL A 7 -9.16 2.78 -16.35
CA VAL A 7 -7.81 2.48 -16.88
C VAL A 7 -7.74 1.04 -17.29
N LYS A 8 -7.36 0.84 -18.56
CA LYS A 8 -7.25 -0.49 -19.20
C LYS A 8 -5.82 -0.76 -19.59
N LYS A 9 -5.36 -1.99 -19.31
CA LYS A 9 -4.06 -2.49 -19.76
C LYS A 9 -4.13 -3.99 -20.02
N SER A 10 -3.61 -4.41 -21.17
CA SER A 10 -3.57 -5.82 -21.56
C SER A 10 -2.15 -6.35 -21.61
N TYR A 11 -1.93 -7.53 -21.02
CA TYR A 11 -0.70 -8.31 -21.11
C TYR A 11 -1.07 -9.78 -21.40
N GLY A 12 -1.09 -10.17 -22.66
CA GLY A 12 -1.54 -11.52 -23.05
C GLY A 12 -2.96 -11.80 -22.55
N GLU A 13 -3.10 -12.76 -21.65
CA GLU A 13 -4.40 -13.14 -21.07
C GLU A 13 -4.83 -12.22 -19.90
N PHE A 14 -3.89 -11.49 -19.28
CA PHE A 14 -4.21 -10.58 -18.19
C PHE A 14 -4.77 -9.26 -18.73
N GLN A 15 -5.88 -8.83 -18.16
CA GLN A 15 -6.54 -7.56 -18.49
C GLN A 15 -6.80 -6.76 -17.21
N LEU A 16 -6.24 -5.58 -17.12
CA LEU A 16 -6.60 -4.57 -16.11
C LEU A 16 -7.78 -3.75 -16.64
N ASP A 17 -8.81 -3.56 -15.80
CA ASP A 17 -9.89 -2.59 -15.99
C ASP A 17 -10.23 -2.02 -14.60
N CYS A 18 -9.66 -0.86 -14.29
CA CYS A 18 -9.60 -0.35 -12.92
C CYS A 18 -10.05 1.10 -12.85
N SER A 19 -10.90 1.36 -11.85
CA SER A 19 -11.22 2.72 -11.40
C SER A 19 -11.05 2.77 -9.89
N LEU A 20 -10.29 3.76 -9.40
CA LEU A 20 -10.16 4.06 -7.97
C LEU A 20 -9.87 5.54 -7.75
N ASN A 21 -10.15 6.01 -6.55
CA ASN A 21 -9.89 7.36 -6.11
C ASN A 21 -9.19 7.35 -4.76
N VAL A 22 -8.20 8.21 -4.56
CA VAL A 22 -7.60 8.48 -3.24
C VAL A 22 -7.91 9.92 -2.87
N GLU A 23 -8.70 10.10 -1.85
CA GLU A 23 -9.06 11.40 -1.34
C GLU A 23 -7.92 12.02 -0.54
N LYS A 24 -7.94 13.34 -0.39
CA LYS A 24 -6.98 14.06 0.43
C LYS A 24 -7.24 13.78 1.91
N GLY A 25 -6.17 13.58 2.68
CA GLY A 25 -6.28 13.28 4.11
C GLY A 25 -6.65 11.82 4.44
N ARG A 26 -6.59 10.90 3.46
CA ARG A 26 -7.02 9.50 3.66
C ARG A 26 -5.94 8.49 3.34
N ILE A 27 -6.04 7.35 4.00
CA ILE A 27 -5.28 6.14 3.71
C ILE A 27 -6.19 5.17 2.97
N THR A 28 -5.93 4.97 1.69
CA THR A 28 -6.69 4.05 0.83
C THR A 28 -5.90 2.76 0.61
N GLY A 29 -6.50 1.63 0.91
CA GLY A 29 -5.93 0.30 0.70
C GLY A 29 -6.31 -0.30 -0.66
N LEU A 30 -5.36 -0.90 -1.38
CA LEU A 30 -5.59 -1.72 -2.56
C LEU A 30 -5.28 -3.19 -2.24
N VAL A 31 -6.30 -3.98 -1.97
CA VAL A 31 -6.21 -5.38 -1.53
C VAL A 31 -6.39 -6.34 -2.70
N GLY A 32 -5.60 -7.37 -2.77
CA GLY A 32 -5.79 -8.43 -3.75
C GLY A 32 -4.67 -9.46 -3.71
N GLU A 33 -4.94 -10.63 -4.27
CA GLU A 33 -3.97 -11.72 -4.38
C GLU A 33 -2.75 -11.31 -5.21
N ASN A 34 -1.68 -12.09 -5.13
CA ASN A 34 -0.53 -11.92 -6.01
C ASN A 34 -0.98 -12.14 -7.48
N GLY A 35 -0.56 -11.23 -8.37
CA GLY A 35 -1.00 -11.25 -9.76
C GLY A 35 -2.37 -10.62 -10.04
N ALA A 36 -3.09 -10.12 -9.03
CA ALA A 36 -4.40 -9.47 -9.22
C ALA A 36 -4.34 -8.15 -10.00
N GLY A 37 -3.15 -7.52 -10.12
CA GLY A 37 -2.94 -6.29 -10.88
C GLY A 37 -2.53 -5.07 -10.03
N LYS A 38 -2.31 -5.22 -8.72
CA LYS A 38 -1.92 -4.12 -7.81
C LYS A 38 -0.71 -3.34 -8.33
N SER A 39 0.43 -4.00 -8.52
CA SER A 39 1.66 -3.36 -9.03
C SER A 39 1.50 -2.81 -10.46
N THR A 40 0.59 -3.36 -11.27
CA THR A 40 0.26 -2.81 -12.59
C THR A 40 -0.43 -1.45 -12.45
N VAL A 41 -1.36 -1.31 -11.50
CA VAL A 41 -1.99 -0.02 -11.15
C VAL A 41 -0.92 0.99 -10.73
N PHE A 42 -0.05 0.63 -9.80
CA PHE A 42 1.04 1.50 -9.33
C PHE A 42 1.97 1.94 -10.48
N LYS A 43 2.41 0.99 -11.31
CA LYS A 43 3.26 1.28 -12.48
C LYS A 43 2.57 2.19 -13.49
N ALA A 44 1.26 2.04 -13.71
CA ALA A 44 0.48 2.89 -14.61
C ALA A 44 0.36 4.32 -14.05
N VAL A 45 0.06 4.44 -12.74
CA VAL A 45 -0.03 5.75 -12.04
C VAL A 45 1.31 6.49 -12.10
N LEU A 46 2.43 5.80 -11.90
CA LEU A 46 3.77 6.38 -11.96
C LEU A 46 4.26 6.66 -13.38
N GLY A 47 3.48 6.31 -14.42
CA GLY A 47 3.88 6.47 -15.81
C GLY A 47 5.02 5.53 -16.24
N LEU A 48 5.29 4.48 -15.47
CA LEU A 48 6.33 3.48 -15.78
C LEU A 48 5.89 2.50 -16.87
N ILE A 49 4.58 2.40 -17.11
CA ILE A 49 3.99 1.64 -18.21
C ILE A 49 2.92 2.47 -18.89
N SER A 50 2.73 2.27 -20.20
CA SER A 50 1.60 2.81 -20.93
C SER A 50 0.33 2.01 -20.62
N TYR A 51 -0.83 2.67 -20.65
CA TYR A 51 -2.15 2.02 -20.56
C TYR A 51 -2.92 2.22 -21.86
N ASP A 52 -3.89 1.33 -22.12
CA ASP A 52 -4.55 1.22 -23.43
C ASP A 52 -5.83 2.06 -23.51
N GLY A 53 -6.31 2.56 -22.36
CA GLY A 53 -7.50 3.41 -22.27
C GLY A 53 -7.77 3.89 -20.87
N GLY A 54 -8.69 4.85 -20.72
CA GLY A 54 -9.01 5.48 -19.45
C GLY A 54 -8.18 6.74 -19.15
N GLU A 55 -8.28 7.23 -17.93
CA GLU A 55 -7.59 8.44 -17.49
C GLU A 55 -7.01 8.26 -16.09
N ILE A 56 -5.79 8.80 -15.88
CA ILE A 56 -5.15 8.92 -14.55
C ILE A 56 -4.85 10.38 -14.31
N LYS A 57 -5.21 10.87 -13.12
CA LYS A 57 -4.80 12.18 -12.61
C LYS A 57 -4.19 12.03 -11.23
N ILE A 58 -3.00 12.63 -11.05
CA ILE A 58 -2.31 12.75 -9.77
C ILE A 58 -2.16 14.24 -9.49
N LEU A 59 -2.55 14.69 -8.31
CA LEU A 59 -2.56 16.12 -7.95
C LEU A 59 -3.32 16.97 -9.00
N GLY A 60 -4.38 16.39 -9.60
CA GLY A 60 -5.21 17.02 -10.62
C GLY A 60 -4.64 17.04 -12.04
N LYS A 61 -3.43 16.48 -12.28
CA LYS A 61 -2.73 16.44 -13.57
C LYS A 61 -2.49 15.02 -14.07
N LYS A 62 -2.28 14.85 -15.37
CA LYS A 62 -1.83 13.57 -15.91
C LYS A 62 -0.38 13.28 -15.45
N PRO A 63 0.00 12.00 -15.25
CA PRO A 63 1.34 11.66 -14.79
C PRO A 63 2.47 12.28 -15.62
N GLN A 64 2.27 12.38 -16.92
CA GLN A 64 3.26 12.93 -17.87
C GLN A 64 3.38 14.48 -17.81
N GLU A 65 2.39 15.15 -17.23
CA GLU A 65 2.31 16.61 -17.09
C GLU A 65 2.91 17.11 -15.76
N LEU A 66 3.24 16.17 -14.84
CA LEU A 66 3.84 16.51 -13.55
C LEU A 66 5.26 17.04 -13.75
N ASN A 67 5.51 18.24 -13.23
CA ASN A 67 6.84 18.80 -13.15
C ASN A 67 7.64 18.23 -11.96
N GLU A 68 8.92 18.59 -11.85
CA GLU A 68 9.81 18.07 -10.80
C GLU A 68 9.29 18.38 -9.39
N LYS A 69 8.81 19.61 -9.14
CA LYS A 69 8.27 20.02 -7.84
C LYS A 69 7.02 19.26 -7.44
N GLU A 70 6.18 18.87 -8.40
CA GLU A 70 4.99 18.07 -8.15
C GLU A 70 5.36 16.60 -7.91
N LYS A 71 6.39 16.09 -8.58
CA LYS A 71 6.92 14.75 -8.30
C LYS A 71 7.59 14.65 -6.94
N GLU A 72 8.24 15.73 -6.46
CA GLU A 72 8.79 15.82 -5.11
C GLU A 72 7.72 15.72 -4.00
N GLN A 73 6.45 16.03 -4.31
CA GLN A 73 5.33 15.85 -3.39
C GLN A 73 4.87 14.38 -3.28
N MET A 74 5.51 13.49 -4.00
CA MET A 74 5.17 12.06 -4.01
C MET A 74 6.29 11.24 -3.37
N GLY A 75 5.96 10.47 -2.34
CA GLY A 75 6.83 9.45 -1.79
C GLY A 75 6.45 8.07 -2.34
N VAL A 76 7.39 7.36 -2.93
CA VAL A 76 7.10 6.08 -3.60
C VAL A 76 7.96 4.96 -3.04
N VAL A 77 7.31 3.88 -2.62
CA VAL A 77 7.97 2.61 -2.27
C VAL A 77 7.42 1.52 -3.18
N MET A 78 8.30 0.92 -3.97
CA MET A 78 7.98 -0.21 -4.85
C MET A 78 8.77 -1.44 -4.41
N ALA A 79 8.16 -2.62 -4.50
CA ALA A 79 8.78 -3.87 -4.06
C ALA A 79 10.13 -4.16 -4.75
N GLU A 80 10.27 -3.75 -6.02
CA GLU A 80 11.46 -4.00 -6.84
C GLU A 80 12.41 -2.79 -6.95
N ALA A 81 12.04 -1.65 -6.33
CA ALA A 81 12.84 -0.43 -6.39
C ALA A 81 13.71 -0.26 -5.15
N GLY A 82 14.86 0.38 -5.32
CA GLY A 82 15.75 0.69 -4.22
C GLY A 82 17.11 1.18 -4.69
N PHE A 83 17.94 1.54 -3.74
CA PHE A 83 19.32 1.92 -3.99
C PHE A 83 20.21 0.69 -4.24
N SER A 84 21.31 0.91 -4.96
CA SER A 84 22.32 -0.12 -5.17
C SER A 84 22.81 -0.72 -3.85
N GLY A 85 22.90 -2.03 -3.78
CA GLY A 85 23.41 -2.75 -2.61
C GLY A 85 24.87 -2.40 -2.22
N TYR A 86 25.62 -1.73 -3.08
CA TYR A 86 26.98 -1.27 -2.83
C TYR A 86 27.07 0.12 -2.21
N LEU A 87 25.96 0.80 -1.99
CA LEU A 87 25.89 2.04 -1.21
C LEU A 87 25.73 1.71 0.27
N LYS A 88 26.19 2.61 1.12
CA LYS A 88 25.94 2.62 2.57
C LYS A 88 24.76 3.55 2.90
N GLY A 89 24.18 3.43 4.10
CA GLY A 89 23.12 4.32 4.54
C GLY A 89 23.49 5.80 4.43
N LYS A 90 24.72 6.18 4.80
CA LYS A 90 25.24 7.54 4.67
C LYS A 90 25.41 8.02 3.23
N ASP A 91 25.65 7.10 2.28
CA ASP A 91 25.74 7.47 0.86
C ASP A 91 24.32 7.77 0.34
N VAL A 92 23.31 7.04 0.82
CA VAL A 92 21.88 7.31 0.52
C VAL A 92 21.49 8.69 1.04
N GLU A 93 21.78 9.01 2.30
CA GLU A 93 21.56 10.32 2.89
C GLU A 93 22.15 11.44 2.03
N ALA A 94 23.44 11.34 1.67
CA ALA A 94 24.13 12.31 0.84
C ALA A 94 23.50 12.49 -0.56
N VAL A 95 22.92 11.43 -1.12
CA VAL A 95 22.17 11.49 -2.39
C VAL A 95 20.84 12.21 -2.20
N LEU A 96 20.08 11.87 -1.13
CA LEU A 96 18.79 12.49 -0.85
C LEU A 96 18.90 13.99 -0.59
N ALA A 97 19.91 14.42 0.18
CA ALA A 97 20.19 15.83 0.44
C ALA A 97 20.48 16.65 -0.83
N LYS A 98 20.94 16.00 -1.89
CA LYS A 98 21.18 16.66 -3.19
C LYS A 98 19.97 16.61 -4.12
N LEU A 99 19.14 15.57 -4.02
CA LEU A 99 18.02 15.35 -4.92
C LEU A 99 16.76 16.10 -4.46
N TYR A 100 16.52 16.16 -3.14
CA TYR A 100 15.30 16.72 -2.60
C TYR A 100 15.58 18.02 -1.84
N PRO A 101 15.15 19.19 -2.36
CA PRO A 101 15.35 20.48 -1.68
C PRO A 101 14.71 20.55 -0.28
N LYS A 102 13.66 19.75 -0.04
CA LYS A 102 12.94 19.68 1.23
C LYS A 102 13.33 18.46 2.07
N PHE A 103 14.48 17.83 1.80
CA PHE A 103 14.94 16.68 2.57
C PHE A 103 15.22 17.07 4.02
N GLU A 104 14.60 16.36 4.94
CA GLU A 104 14.69 16.56 6.38
C GLU A 104 15.80 15.66 6.97
N GLU A 105 17.07 16.05 6.78
CA GLU A 105 18.26 15.28 7.19
C GLU A 105 18.18 14.84 8.65
N GLU A 106 17.90 15.77 9.58
CA GLU A 106 17.78 15.43 11.00
C GLU A 106 16.66 14.42 11.30
N LYS A 107 15.51 14.52 10.60
CA LYS A 107 14.41 13.56 10.73
C LYS A 107 14.84 12.20 10.20
N PHE A 108 15.51 12.16 9.07
CA PHE A 108 16.04 10.94 8.47
C PHE A 108 16.99 10.22 9.42
N LEU A 109 17.99 10.93 9.98
CA LEU A 109 18.95 10.37 10.92
C LEU A 109 18.27 9.86 12.21
N ARG A 110 17.37 10.66 12.80
CA ARG A 110 16.60 10.23 13.99
C ARG A 110 15.76 8.98 13.71
N MET A 111 15.13 8.88 12.54
CA MET A 111 14.37 7.69 12.15
C MET A 111 15.30 6.49 11.94
N CYS A 112 16.43 6.65 11.26
CA CYS A 112 17.41 5.59 11.09
C CYS A 112 17.92 5.06 12.43
N GLU A 113 18.21 5.94 13.40
CA GLU A 113 18.60 5.55 14.76
C GLU A 113 17.48 4.80 15.48
N ARG A 114 16.26 5.38 15.51
CA ARG A 114 15.08 4.78 16.16
C ARG A 114 14.77 3.38 15.64
N TYR A 115 14.89 3.17 14.33
CA TYR A 115 14.57 1.90 13.69
C TYR A 115 15.79 1.01 13.46
N GLN A 116 16.93 1.37 14.05
CA GLN A 116 18.19 0.60 14.06
C GLN A 116 18.72 0.32 12.64
N ILE A 117 18.67 1.31 11.78
CA ILE A 117 19.25 1.24 10.43
C ILE A 117 20.74 1.58 10.50
N PRO A 118 21.67 0.64 10.19
CA PRO A 118 23.10 0.85 10.33
C PRO A 118 23.65 1.68 9.16
N MET A 119 23.97 2.95 9.42
CA MET A 119 24.40 3.91 8.39
C MET A 119 25.74 3.57 7.72
N ASP A 120 26.63 2.83 8.41
CA ASP A 120 27.98 2.49 7.90
C ASP A 120 28.09 1.15 7.18
N LYS A 121 27.04 0.31 7.19
CA LYS A 121 26.99 -0.96 6.46
C LYS A 121 26.52 -0.78 5.03
N PHE A 122 26.96 -1.67 4.14
CA PHE A 122 26.44 -1.72 2.78
C PHE A 122 24.99 -2.22 2.76
N LEU A 123 24.15 -1.66 1.87
CA LEU A 123 22.73 -2.04 1.77
C LEU A 123 22.53 -3.53 1.40
N LYS A 124 23.49 -4.16 0.73
CA LYS A 124 23.46 -5.63 0.48
C LYS A 124 23.51 -6.47 1.77
N GLU A 125 24.02 -5.90 2.86
CA GLU A 125 24.13 -6.55 4.17
C GLU A 125 22.88 -6.34 5.04
N TYR A 126 21.94 -5.51 4.57
CA TYR A 126 20.68 -5.25 5.27
C TYR A 126 19.74 -6.45 5.13
N SER A 127 19.04 -6.78 6.20
CA SER A 127 17.91 -7.70 6.15
C SER A 127 16.77 -7.11 5.28
N THR A 128 15.84 -7.97 4.86
CA THR A 128 14.64 -7.53 4.12
C THR A 128 13.88 -6.45 4.89
N GLY A 129 13.70 -6.64 6.21
CA GLY A 129 13.04 -5.65 7.08
C GLY A 129 13.80 -4.33 7.19
N MET A 130 15.13 -4.35 7.26
CA MET A 130 15.94 -3.13 7.29
C MET A 130 15.84 -2.35 5.97
N LYS A 131 15.84 -3.04 4.84
CA LYS A 131 15.66 -2.42 3.51
C LYS A 131 14.26 -1.79 3.38
N ALA A 132 13.22 -2.51 3.79
CA ALA A 132 11.86 -2.02 3.76
C ALA A 132 11.69 -0.76 4.63
N LYS A 133 12.21 -0.77 5.86
CA LYS A 133 12.20 0.39 6.76
C LYS A 133 12.96 1.57 6.16
N LEU A 134 14.17 1.34 5.60
CA LEU A 134 14.93 2.41 4.97
C LEU A 134 14.18 3.03 3.78
N ASN A 135 13.59 2.22 2.91
CA ASN A 135 12.79 2.72 1.77
C ASN A 135 11.61 3.57 2.24
N LEU A 136 10.93 3.15 3.33
CA LEU A 136 9.87 3.94 3.91
C LEU A 136 10.39 5.26 4.50
N ILE A 137 11.47 5.22 5.29
CA ILE A 137 12.10 6.43 5.86
C ILE A 137 12.46 7.43 4.76
N ILE A 138 13.01 6.96 3.65
CA ILE A 138 13.32 7.80 2.48
C ILE A 138 12.06 8.49 1.95
N ALA A 139 10.97 7.74 1.78
CA ALA A 139 9.70 8.27 1.26
C ALA A 139 9.05 9.30 2.20
N LEU A 140 9.33 9.23 3.51
CA LEU A 140 8.74 10.08 4.53
C LEU A 140 9.54 11.37 4.81
N THR A 141 10.81 11.42 4.42
CA THR A 141 11.74 12.48 4.87
C THR A 141 12.03 13.56 3.85
N HIS A 142 11.24 13.63 2.76
CA HIS A 142 11.29 14.73 1.80
C HIS A 142 9.98 15.52 1.71
N GLN A 143 9.15 15.44 2.76
CA GLN A 143 7.87 16.15 2.89
C GLN A 143 6.88 15.84 1.75
N ALA A 144 6.73 14.57 1.42
CA ALA A 144 5.73 14.14 0.45
C ALA A 144 4.31 14.35 1.00
N ASP A 145 3.41 14.87 0.16
CA ASP A 145 1.98 15.01 0.50
C ASP A 145 1.19 13.73 0.15
N PHE A 146 1.72 12.94 -0.77
CA PHE A 146 1.10 11.70 -1.24
C PHE A 146 2.09 10.53 -1.25
N LEU A 147 1.80 9.48 -0.50
CA LEU A 147 2.59 8.25 -0.50
C LEU A 147 1.94 7.16 -1.35
N MET A 148 2.76 6.49 -2.15
CA MET A 148 2.38 5.31 -2.91
C MET A 148 3.26 4.13 -2.49
N LEU A 149 2.67 3.15 -1.79
CA LEU A 149 3.38 2.06 -1.15
C LEU A 149 2.91 0.72 -1.72
N ASP A 150 3.72 0.11 -2.60
CA ASP A 150 3.40 -1.19 -3.20
C ASP A 150 4.00 -2.33 -2.37
N GLU A 151 3.12 -3.06 -1.66
CA GLU A 151 3.46 -4.19 -0.78
C GLU A 151 4.58 -3.87 0.23
N PRO A 152 4.52 -2.75 0.98
CA PRO A 152 5.65 -2.30 1.81
C PRO A 152 5.98 -3.26 2.96
N THR A 153 5.03 -4.09 3.39
CA THR A 153 5.16 -5.05 4.50
C THR A 153 5.48 -6.48 4.03
N ALA A 154 5.59 -6.70 2.72
CA ALA A 154 5.82 -8.03 2.17
C ALA A 154 7.14 -8.65 2.67
N GLY A 155 7.07 -9.90 3.12
CA GLY A 155 8.24 -10.64 3.61
C GLY A 155 8.78 -10.17 4.96
N LEU A 156 8.07 -9.32 5.69
CA LEU A 156 8.41 -8.90 7.03
C LEU A 156 7.83 -9.86 8.08
N ASP A 157 8.55 -10.03 9.19
CA ASP A 157 7.99 -10.62 10.40
C ASP A 157 6.92 -9.70 11.03
N VAL A 158 6.13 -10.23 11.98
CA VAL A 158 5.02 -9.53 12.61
C VAL A 158 5.47 -8.22 13.27
N GLY A 159 6.58 -8.24 14.03
CA GLY A 159 7.05 -7.04 14.74
C GLY A 159 7.58 -5.94 13.80
N ALA A 160 8.29 -6.33 12.72
CA ALA A 160 8.74 -5.38 11.71
C ALA A 160 7.58 -4.75 10.96
N ARG A 161 6.52 -5.54 10.70
CA ARG A 161 5.29 -5.10 10.04
C ARG A 161 4.52 -4.09 10.89
N GLU A 162 4.25 -4.42 12.15
CA GLU A 162 3.60 -3.50 13.10
C GLU A 162 4.36 -2.17 13.21
N GLY A 163 5.70 -2.25 13.36
CA GLY A 163 6.53 -1.06 13.39
C GLY A 163 6.42 -0.18 12.14
N MET A 164 6.23 -0.77 10.94
CA MET A 164 5.99 0.01 9.72
C MET A 164 4.61 0.67 9.70
N LEU A 165 3.58 -0.03 10.15
CA LEU A 165 2.23 0.54 10.22
C LEU A 165 2.17 1.70 11.22
N ASP A 166 2.87 1.60 12.35
CA ASP A 166 2.98 2.70 13.32
C ASP A 166 3.70 3.93 12.76
N ILE A 167 4.73 3.73 11.93
CA ILE A 167 5.38 4.84 11.22
C ILE A 167 4.38 5.57 10.33
N LEU A 168 3.56 4.83 9.58
CA LEU A 168 2.58 5.42 8.67
C LEU A 168 1.48 6.17 9.42
N ARG A 169 0.99 5.64 10.55
CA ARG A 169 0.02 6.35 11.41
C ARG A 169 0.61 7.67 11.91
N THR A 170 1.81 7.63 12.49
CA THR A 170 2.50 8.84 12.98
C THR A 170 2.67 9.87 11.86
N TYR A 171 3.00 9.43 10.64
CA TYR A 171 3.17 10.32 9.50
C TYR A 171 1.87 11.03 9.09
N MET A 172 0.72 10.36 9.17
CA MET A 172 -0.59 10.96 8.90
C MET A 172 -1.03 11.89 10.02
N GLU A 173 -0.71 11.57 11.28
CA GLU A 173 -1.01 12.42 12.44
C GLU A 173 -0.25 13.74 12.42
N GLU A 174 0.98 13.76 11.89
CA GLU A 174 1.80 14.99 11.77
C GLU A 174 1.16 16.03 10.83
N GLU A 175 0.48 15.60 9.76
CA GLU A 175 -0.11 16.49 8.75
C GLU A 175 -1.38 15.87 8.16
N PRO A 176 -2.58 16.31 8.61
CA PRO A 176 -3.86 15.68 8.24
C PRO A 176 -4.23 15.72 6.75
N GLU A 177 -3.56 16.58 5.96
CA GLU A 177 -3.84 16.69 4.53
C GLU A 177 -3.05 15.69 3.67
N ARG A 178 -2.10 14.95 4.26
CA ARG A 178 -1.36 13.89 3.59
C ARG A 178 -2.29 12.73 3.19
N SER A 179 -1.89 11.97 2.20
CA SER A 179 -2.68 10.82 1.73
C SER A 179 -1.77 9.65 1.41
N ILE A 180 -2.29 8.45 1.55
CA ILE A 180 -1.55 7.22 1.26
C ILE A 180 -2.40 6.32 0.36
N LEU A 181 -1.80 5.79 -0.70
CA LEU A 181 -2.26 4.59 -1.39
C LEU A 181 -1.31 3.45 -1.02
N ILE A 182 -1.82 2.44 -0.35
CA ILE A 182 -1.04 1.26 0.06
C ILE A 182 -1.62 -0.01 -0.55
N SER A 183 -0.78 -0.84 -1.18
CA SER A 183 -1.21 -2.17 -1.58
C SER A 183 -0.76 -3.23 -0.58
N SER A 184 -1.60 -4.24 -0.39
CA SER A 184 -1.24 -5.44 0.37
C SER A 184 -2.04 -6.66 -0.09
N HIS A 185 -1.45 -7.84 0.05
CA HIS A 185 -2.17 -9.11 -0.01
C HIS A 185 -2.55 -9.62 1.39
N ILE A 186 -2.17 -8.90 2.45
CA ILE A 186 -2.43 -9.20 3.85
C ILE A 186 -3.48 -8.22 4.36
N SER A 187 -4.72 -8.68 4.50
CA SER A 187 -5.85 -7.83 4.89
C SER A 187 -5.71 -7.24 6.30
N SER A 188 -5.11 -8.00 7.24
CA SER A 188 -4.91 -7.53 8.61
C SER A 188 -4.01 -6.30 8.73
N ASP A 189 -3.10 -6.09 7.78
CA ASP A 189 -2.24 -4.90 7.79
C ASP A 189 -3.05 -3.62 7.51
N LEU A 190 -4.09 -3.75 6.70
CA LEU A 190 -4.90 -2.63 6.23
C LEU A 190 -6.10 -2.34 7.12
N GLU A 191 -6.60 -3.36 7.84
CA GLU A 191 -7.77 -3.28 8.72
C GLU A 191 -7.64 -2.18 9.80
N HIS A 192 -6.44 -1.98 10.31
CA HIS A 192 -6.16 -1.01 11.37
C HIS A 192 -5.46 0.26 10.88
N LEU A 193 -5.25 0.39 9.57
CA LEU A 193 -4.54 1.50 8.98
C LEU A 193 -5.39 2.32 8.01
N CYS A 194 -6.22 1.65 7.18
CA CYS A 194 -6.91 2.29 6.07
C CYS A 194 -8.29 2.83 6.47
N ASP A 195 -8.65 3.97 5.89
CA ASP A 195 -9.99 4.54 5.99
C ASP A 195 -10.96 3.83 5.04
N ASP A 196 -10.50 3.46 3.85
CA ASP A 196 -11.27 2.72 2.85
C ASP A 196 -10.39 1.73 2.09
N ILE A 197 -11.01 0.72 1.51
CA ILE A 197 -10.30 -0.26 0.69
C ILE A 197 -10.97 -0.50 -0.65
N TYR A 198 -10.13 -0.72 -1.66
CA TYR A 198 -10.49 -1.29 -2.94
C TYR A 198 -9.99 -2.73 -3.01
N VAL A 199 -10.88 -3.68 -3.31
CA VAL A 199 -10.50 -5.08 -3.56
C VAL A 199 -10.36 -5.29 -5.07
N ILE A 200 -9.16 -5.67 -5.49
CA ILE A 200 -8.88 -6.01 -6.89
C ILE A 200 -8.77 -7.52 -7.07
N HIS A 201 -9.48 -8.06 -8.05
CA HIS A 201 -9.42 -9.46 -8.44
C HIS A 201 -9.34 -9.59 -9.96
N LYS A 202 -8.34 -10.31 -10.47
CA LYS A 202 -8.11 -10.53 -11.92
C LYS A 202 -8.21 -9.23 -12.74
N GLY A 203 -7.55 -8.18 -12.27
CA GLY A 203 -7.48 -6.89 -12.94
C GLY A 203 -8.72 -5.99 -12.81
N LYS A 204 -9.73 -6.38 -12.03
CA LYS A 204 -10.96 -5.59 -11.84
C LYS A 204 -11.18 -5.25 -10.38
N ILE A 205 -11.66 -4.03 -10.09
CA ILE A 205 -12.15 -3.68 -8.78
C ILE A 205 -13.50 -4.38 -8.57
N VAL A 206 -13.58 -5.20 -7.54
CA VAL A 206 -14.78 -5.99 -7.19
C VAL A 206 -15.51 -5.45 -5.96
N LEU A 207 -14.84 -4.64 -5.16
CA LEU A 207 -15.41 -3.97 -3.98
C LEU A 207 -14.68 -2.66 -3.74
N HIS A 208 -15.41 -1.62 -3.34
CA HIS A 208 -14.92 -0.43 -2.68
C HIS A 208 -15.83 -0.14 -1.50
N GLU A 209 -15.28 -0.03 -0.31
CA GLU A 209 -16.05 0.26 0.90
C GLU A 209 -15.17 0.92 1.97
N GLU A 210 -15.80 1.74 2.82
CA GLU A 210 -15.20 2.28 4.05
C GLU A 210 -14.86 1.13 5.01
N MET A 211 -13.71 1.22 5.70
CA MET A 211 -13.25 0.17 6.60
C MET A 211 -14.23 -0.05 7.75
N ASP A 212 -14.73 1.02 8.36
CA ASP A 212 -15.71 0.93 9.44
C ASP A 212 -16.97 0.16 9.01
N ARG A 213 -17.47 0.41 7.80
CA ARG A 213 -18.62 -0.32 7.25
C ARG A 213 -18.33 -1.79 7.02
N ILE A 214 -17.11 -2.12 6.58
CA ILE A 214 -16.71 -3.53 6.44
C ILE A 214 -16.72 -4.21 7.79
N LEU A 215 -16.11 -3.58 8.80
CA LEU A 215 -16.03 -4.11 10.16
C LEU A 215 -17.39 -4.18 10.86
N GLU A 216 -18.31 -3.28 10.55
CA GLU A 216 -19.67 -3.29 11.09
C GLU A 216 -20.56 -4.33 10.42
N LYS A 217 -20.46 -4.47 9.08
CA LYS A 217 -21.40 -5.23 8.28
C LYS A 217 -21.02 -6.69 8.11
N TYR A 218 -19.73 -6.99 8.00
CA TYR A 218 -19.28 -8.33 7.67
C TYR A 218 -18.64 -9.03 8.87
N ALA A 219 -18.89 -10.32 9.00
CA ALA A 219 -18.24 -11.17 9.99
C ALA A 219 -17.84 -12.52 9.38
N MET A 220 -16.76 -13.11 9.90
CA MET A 220 -16.36 -14.45 9.58
C MET A 220 -16.75 -15.37 10.74
N LEU A 221 -17.73 -16.22 10.52
CA LEU A 221 -18.16 -17.25 11.47
C LEU A 221 -17.36 -18.53 11.20
N LYS A 222 -16.75 -19.07 12.23
CA LYS A 222 -16.16 -20.44 12.20
C LYS A 222 -17.01 -21.36 13.04
N VAL A 223 -17.64 -22.32 12.41
CA VAL A 223 -18.65 -23.18 13.01
C VAL A 223 -18.38 -24.65 12.70
N SER A 224 -18.84 -25.56 13.57
CA SER A 224 -18.87 -27.00 13.28
C SER A 224 -19.89 -27.33 12.18
N GLU A 225 -19.81 -28.54 11.60
CA GLU A 225 -20.82 -28.98 10.62
C GLU A 225 -22.24 -29.02 11.22
N GLU A 226 -22.38 -29.37 12.48
CA GLU A 226 -23.67 -29.38 13.19
C GLU A 226 -24.20 -27.97 13.37
N GLN A 227 -23.38 -27.05 13.85
CA GLN A 227 -23.74 -25.63 13.98
C GLN A 227 -24.09 -25.00 12.63
N TYR A 228 -23.34 -25.34 11.57
CA TYR A 228 -23.62 -24.84 10.22
C TYR A 228 -24.98 -25.27 9.70
N GLN A 229 -25.44 -26.51 10.02
CA GLN A 229 -26.78 -26.97 9.62
C GLN A 229 -27.91 -26.20 10.32
N ALA A 230 -27.62 -25.66 11.52
CA ALA A 230 -28.60 -24.89 12.33
C ALA A 230 -28.62 -23.38 11.98
N LEU A 231 -27.62 -22.90 11.20
CA LEU A 231 -27.57 -21.47 10.78
C LEU A 231 -28.62 -21.17 9.74
N ASP A 232 -29.17 -19.96 9.83
CA ASP A 232 -29.93 -19.37 8.72
C ASP A 232 -28.98 -19.00 7.57
N LYS A 233 -29.09 -19.73 6.49
CA LYS A 233 -28.20 -19.59 5.33
C LYS A 233 -28.50 -18.37 4.47
N SER A 234 -29.61 -17.66 4.71
CA SER A 234 -29.98 -16.45 3.98
C SER A 234 -28.96 -15.30 4.18
N TYR A 235 -28.25 -15.31 5.31
CA TYR A 235 -27.22 -14.32 5.66
C TYR A 235 -25.80 -14.75 5.33
N ILE A 236 -25.61 -15.97 4.80
CA ILE A 236 -24.30 -16.50 4.44
C ILE A 236 -23.98 -16.13 2.98
N LEU A 237 -23.01 -15.25 2.80
CA LEU A 237 -22.57 -14.78 1.48
C LEU A 237 -21.64 -15.78 0.81
N LYS A 238 -20.78 -16.45 1.58
CA LYS A 238 -19.80 -17.41 1.10
C LYS A 238 -19.41 -18.37 2.21
N GLU A 239 -19.18 -19.62 1.84
CA GLU A 239 -18.68 -20.66 2.74
C GLU A 239 -17.41 -21.32 2.22
N ARG A 240 -16.58 -21.81 3.13
CA ARG A 240 -15.40 -22.59 2.82
C ARG A 240 -15.24 -23.71 3.86
N LYS A 241 -15.15 -24.96 3.41
CA LYS A 241 -14.77 -26.08 4.27
C LYS A 241 -13.33 -25.92 4.74
N GLU A 242 -13.10 -26.06 6.03
CA GLU A 242 -11.80 -26.09 6.69
C GLU A 242 -11.63 -27.45 7.39
N ASN A 243 -10.40 -27.75 7.87
CA ASN A 243 -10.10 -29.05 8.49
C ASN A 243 -10.95 -29.36 9.74
N PHE A 244 -11.46 -28.33 10.41
CA PHE A 244 -12.19 -28.46 11.69
C PHE A 244 -13.56 -27.76 11.67
N GLY A 245 -14.18 -27.63 10.50
CA GLY A 245 -15.49 -26.99 10.38
C GLY A 245 -15.67 -26.20 9.10
N ILE A 246 -16.57 -25.23 9.15
CA ILE A 246 -16.93 -24.39 8.02
C ILE A 246 -16.72 -22.91 8.39
N ALA A 247 -15.95 -22.20 7.56
CA ALA A 247 -15.84 -20.75 7.65
C ALA A 247 -16.90 -20.10 6.76
N CYS A 248 -17.77 -19.28 7.33
CA CYS A 248 -18.85 -18.59 6.67
C CYS A 248 -18.65 -17.09 6.72
N LEU A 249 -18.68 -16.43 5.57
CA LEU A 249 -18.76 -14.98 5.50
C LEU A 249 -20.24 -14.58 5.60
N THR A 250 -20.58 -13.71 6.55
CA THR A 250 -21.92 -13.15 6.71
C THR A 250 -21.90 -11.64 6.61
N ASN A 251 -23.03 -11.05 6.20
CA ASN A 251 -23.28 -9.60 6.19
C ASN A 251 -24.22 -9.15 7.32
N GLU A 252 -24.49 -10.01 8.28
CA GLU A 252 -25.16 -9.67 9.54
C GLU A 252 -24.30 -10.19 10.71
N LYS A 253 -23.99 -9.31 11.65
CA LYS A 253 -23.29 -9.60 12.90
C LYS A 253 -24.29 -9.97 13.98
#